data_1d57e57bc57d4669b2d397feb269379c
#
_entry.id   1d57e57bc57d4669b2d397feb269379c
#
_cell.length_a   1.000
_cell.length_b   1.000
_cell.length_c   1.000
_cell.angle_alpha   90.00
_cell.angle_beta   90.00
_cell.angle_gamma   90.00
#
_symmetry.space_group_name_H-M   'P 1'
#
loop_
_entity.id
_entity.type
_entity.pdbx_description
1 polymer ?
#
loop_
_entity_poly.entity_id
_entity_poly.type
_entity_poly.pdbx_seq_one_letter_code
_entity_poly.pdbx_strand_id
1 'polypeptide(L)'
;IGRVFVLQIVEGQSHKNDFTYKVQKTVKTSGTRGNIYDVNGKLLAYNKLVYTVNFQNDNAFQTLAAKNGTSESYEKNKVIYKVIKILERNGDSFINEIPIEYTGSGKFRFTETGSKLKKFKRDVFGIGNSTDLSKSEKELRDKQLNATAEQVFEYLRNGTLGSAGTGKMFDIDKSYSKKDALKIMSVRYSAFLSRYSQYMKVTIANEINNRSIAEIKERSSELPGIDIDTKSIRVYNKSEAMSHVIGYTGTVNTDELETYNKGKKEEDKDYYSSDETVGKAGVEKQFENYLHGDSGSKTLVVNNVGKIIDTTKTVKSGTGNNITLSIDSELQEYVYNLLEKKIAGIVLSKLTSSDSAGNDRENIMIPIKKVYYSFIGNSVIDLENLNGDKATSYEKKMYRKIQTLEDLSLIHI
;
A
#
# COMPACT_ATOMS: atom_id res chain seq x y z
N ILE A 1 -41.73 39.55 18.37
CA ILE A 1 -40.26 39.78 18.38
C ILE A 1 -39.58 38.84 19.40
N GLY A 2 -40.06 38.73 20.68
CA GLY A 2 -39.45 37.89 21.71
C GLY A 2 -39.36 36.39 21.32
N ARG A 3 -40.41 35.84 20.68
CA ARG A 3 -40.40 34.43 20.23
C ARG A 3 -39.43 34.15 19.07
N VAL A 4 -39.20 35.13 18.19
CA VAL A 4 -38.22 35.03 17.10
C VAL A 4 -36.81 35.11 17.69
N PHE A 5 -36.57 35.93 18.70
CA PHE A 5 -35.29 36.00 19.40
C PHE A 5 -34.96 34.68 20.10
N VAL A 6 -35.91 34.06 20.80
CA VAL A 6 -35.74 32.75 21.44
C VAL A 6 -35.44 31.67 20.40
N LEU A 7 -36.18 31.59 19.30
CA LEU A 7 -35.98 30.64 18.23
C LEU A 7 -34.65 30.81 17.46
N GLN A 8 -34.17 32.05 17.28
CA GLN A 8 -32.97 32.31 16.52
C GLN A 8 -31.68 32.37 17.36
N ILE A 9 -31.74 32.91 18.56
CA ILE A 9 -30.58 33.14 19.42
C ILE A 9 -30.43 32.08 20.52
N VAL A 10 -31.52 31.72 21.19
CA VAL A 10 -31.47 30.74 22.31
C VAL A 10 -31.54 29.31 21.79
N GLU A 11 -32.46 29.04 20.87
CA GLU A 11 -32.68 27.70 20.30
C GLU A 11 -32.04 27.52 18.92
N GLY A 12 -31.49 28.60 18.30
CA GLY A 12 -30.93 28.60 16.98
C GLY A 12 -29.75 27.62 16.81
N GLN A 13 -28.94 27.43 17.84
CA GLN A 13 -27.86 26.45 17.85
C GLN A 13 -28.40 25.01 17.92
N SER A 14 -29.47 24.77 18.70
CA SER A 14 -30.16 23.49 18.76
C SER A 14 -30.80 23.14 17.43
N HIS A 15 -31.54 24.09 16.83
CA HIS A 15 -32.14 23.90 15.51
C HIS A 15 -31.09 23.75 14.40
N LYS A 16 -29.97 24.42 14.49
CA LYS A 16 -28.86 24.26 13.53
C LYS A 16 -28.20 22.86 13.64
N ASN A 17 -28.16 22.29 14.84
CA ASN A 17 -27.68 20.94 15.06
C ASN A 17 -28.70 19.87 14.62
N ASP A 18 -30.02 20.16 14.77
CA ASP A 18 -31.10 19.28 14.31
C ASP A 18 -31.30 19.32 12.80
N PHE A 19 -30.94 20.43 12.12
CA PHE A 19 -30.96 20.59 10.67
C PHE A 19 -29.66 20.10 9.97
N THR A 20 -28.77 19.41 10.70
CA THR A 20 -27.63 18.76 10.06
C THR A 20 -28.15 17.67 9.13
N TYR A 21 -27.97 17.85 7.83
CA TYR A 21 -28.36 16.87 6.81
C TYR A 21 -27.74 15.53 7.18
N LYS A 22 -28.57 14.59 7.65
CA LYS A 22 -28.14 13.24 8.06
C LYS A 22 -28.38 12.32 6.86
N VAL A 23 -27.31 11.82 6.28
CA VAL A 23 -27.39 10.84 5.19
C VAL A 23 -27.09 9.46 5.78
N GLN A 24 -27.97 8.50 5.53
CA GLN A 24 -27.69 7.11 5.87
C GLN A 24 -26.82 6.49 4.76
N LYS A 25 -25.71 5.89 5.17
CA LYS A 25 -24.83 5.12 4.28
C LYS A 25 -24.66 3.72 4.85
N THR A 26 -24.95 2.72 4.02
CA THR A 26 -24.63 1.33 4.37
C THR A 26 -23.23 1.01 3.88
N VAL A 27 -22.36 0.63 4.81
CA VAL A 27 -20.99 0.17 4.54
C VAL A 27 -20.95 -1.32 4.80
N LYS A 28 -20.47 -2.10 3.83
CA LYS A 28 -20.22 -3.54 3.99
C LYS A 28 -19.03 -3.77 4.91
N THR A 29 -19.09 -4.86 5.65
CA THR A 29 -17.97 -5.37 6.46
C THR A 29 -17.65 -6.77 5.96
N SER A 30 -16.43 -6.99 5.50
CA SER A 30 -16.00 -8.29 4.97
C SER A 30 -16.15 -9.41 5.99
N GLY A 31 -16.53 -10.58 5.51
CA GLY A 31 -16.54 -11.81 6.30
C GLY A 31 -15.14 -12.24 6.72
N THR A 32 -15.07 -13.11 7.70
CA THR A 32 -13.81 -13.73 8.10
C THR A 32 -13.57 -14.96 7.21
N ARG A 33 -12.42 -15.01 6.56
CA ARG A 33 -12.06 -16.11 5.67
C ARG A 33 -11.82 -17.40 6.46
N GLY A 34 -12.23 -18.57 5.95
CA GLY A 34 -11.98 -19.87 6.55
C GLY A 34 -10.47 -20.21 6.63
N ASN A 35 -10.10 -21.07 7.55
CA ASN A 35 -8.74 -21.52 7.73
C ASN A 35 -8.40 -22.71 6.80
N ILE A 36 -7.10 -22.87 6.49
CA ILE A 36 -6.57 -24.00 5.73
C ILE A 36 -5.67 -24.81 6.64
N TYR A 37 -5.91 -26.11 6.70
CA TYR A 37 -5.17 -27.07 7.52
C TYR A 37 -4.50 -28.14 6.64
N ASP A 38 -3.42 -28.74 7.13
CA ASP A 38 -2.85 -29.94 6.55
C ASP A 38 -3.62 -31.21 7.00
N VAL A 39 -3.19 -32.38 6.53
CA VAL A 39 -3.81 -33.66 6.86
C VAL A 39 -3.78 -33.99 8.37
N ASN A 40 -2.82 -33.44 9.09
CA ASN A 40 -2.62 -33.63 10.54
C ASN A 40 -3.33 -32.54 11.37
N GLY A 41 -4.11 -31.65 10.75
CA GLY A 41 -4.78 -30.55 11.41
C GLY A 41 -3.87 -29.37 11.75
N LYS A 42 -2.65 -29.29 11.19
CA LYS A 42 -1.76 -28.15 11.37
C LYS A 42 -2.22 -26.98 10.55
N LEU A 43 -2.18 -25.81 11.15
CA LEU A 43 -2.67 -24.57 10.55
C LEU A 43 -1.69 -24.08 9.47
N LEU A 44 -2.14 -23.98 8.22
CA LEU A 44 -1.36 -23.53 7.07
C LEU A 44 -1.67 -22.09 6.68
N ALA A 45 -2.95 -21.71 6.68
CA ALA A 45 -3.39 -20.35 6.44
C ALA A 45 -4.52 -19.97 7.40
N TYR A 46 -4.43 -18.79 8.00
CA TYR A 46 -5.41 -18.33 9.00
C TYR A 46 -5.48 -16.80 9.03
N ASN A 47 -6.50 -16.29 9.73
CA ASN A 47 -6.67 -14.86 9.91
C ASN A 47 -6.17 -14.46 11.29
N LYS A 48 -5.33 -13.43 11.33
CA LYS A 48 -4.82 -12.80 12.54
C LYS A 48 -5.39 -11.40 12.67
N LEU A 49 -5.97 -11.09 13.83
CA LEU A 49 -6.36 -9.71 14.14
C LEU A 49 -5.11 -8.90 14.49
N VAL A 50 -4.94 -7.80 13.79
CA VAL A 50 -3.84 -6.86 14.01
C VAL A 50 -4.39 -5.46 14.24
N TYR A 51 -3.62 -4.64 14.96
CA TYR A 51 -3.94 -3.23 15.08
C TYR A 51 -3.37 -2.45 13.91
N THR A 52 -4.16 -1.50 13.41
CA THR A 52 -3.79 -0.61 12.31
C THR A 52 -3.91 0.84 12.76
N VAL A 53 -3.05 1.69 12.26
CA VAL A 53 -3.18 3.14 12.39
C VAL A 53 -3.78 3.68 11.11
N ASN A 54 -4.87 4.40 11.25
CA ASN A 54 -5.61 4.98 10.14
C ASN A 54 -5.61 6.51 10.23
N PHE A 55 -5.57 7.15 9.05
CA PHE A 55 -5.77 8.57 8.88
C PHE A 55 -7.13 8.84 8.25
N GLN A 56 -7.87 9.76 8.80
CA GLN A 56 -9.13 10.27 8.26
C GLN A 56 -9.07 11.78 8.12
N ASN A 57 -9.61 12.29 7.02
CA ASN A 57 -9.76 13.72 6.85
C ASN A 57 -10.88 14.23 7.80
N ASP A 58 -10.52 15.04 8.81
CA ASP A 58 -11.43 15.56 9.82
C ASP A 58 -11.45 17.10 9.79
N ASN A 59 -12.58 17.70 10.08
CA ASN A 59 -12.75 19.14 10.21
C ASN A 59 -11.91 19.74 11.36
N ALA A 60 -11.44 18.91 12.29
CA ALA A 60 -10.49 19.34 13.32
C ALA A 60 -9.25 20.01 12.73
N PHE A 61 -8.83 19.63 11.53
CA PHE A 61 -7.70 20.27 10.84
C PHE A 61 -8.00 21.73 10.43
N GLN A 62 -9.22 22.01 10.01
CA GLN A 62 -9.66 23.38 9.70
C GLN A 62 -9.68 24.24 10.97
N THR A 63 -10.20 23.68 12.06
CA THR A 63 -10.24 24.34 13.36
C THR A 63 -8.83 24.63 13.89
N LEU A 64 -7.91 23.67 13.77
CA LEU A 64 -6.51 23.85 14.16
C LEU A 64 -5.81 24.88 13.27
N ALA A 65 -6.02 24.84 11.98
CA ALA A 65 -5.45 25.81 11.05
C ALA A 65 -5.88 27.24 11.38
N ALA A 66 -7.18 27.44 11.63
CA ALA A 66 -7.71 28.74 12.04
C ALA A 66 -7.12 29.22 13.38
N LYS A 67 -7.02 28.31 14.38
CA LYS A 67 -6.44 28.61 15.68
C LYS A 67 -4.96 28.97 15.62
N ASN A 68 -4.19 28.28 14.77
CA ASN A 68 -2.74 28.42 14.69
C ASN A 68 -2.29 29.42 13.61
N GLY A 69 -3.21 29.99 12.82
CA GLY A 69 -2.86 30.86 11.68
C GLY A 69 -2.10 30.13 10.56
N THR A 70 -2.37 28.85 10.39
CA THR A 70 -1.70 27.96 9.40
C THR A 70 -2.67 27.47 8.33
N SER A 71 -2.18 26.67 7.37
CA SER A 71 -3.05 25.99 6.41
C SER A 71 -3.51 24.63 6.94
N GLU A 72 -4.67 24.17 6.50
CA GLU A 72 -5.17 22.82 6.80
C GLU A 72 -4.18 21.72 6.35
N SER A 73 -3.56 21.92 5.19
CA SER A 73 -2.50 21.04 4.69
C SER A 73 -1.29 20.97 5.61
N TYR A 74 -0.88 22.11 6.16
CA TYR A 74 0.22 22.17 7.13
C TYR A 74 -0.08 21.34 8.38
N GLU A 75 -1.27 21.49 8.97
CA GLU A 75 -1.65 20.74 10.17
C GLU A 75 -1.76 19.22 9.88
N LYS A 76 -2.32 18.83 8.73
CA LYS A 76 -2.35 17.42 8.29
C LYS A 76 -0.93 16.84 8.17
N ASN A 77 -0.04 17.55 7.49
CA ASN A 77 1.34 17.10 7.29
C ASN A 77 2.08 16.94 8.62
N LYS A 78 1.86 17.88 9.57
CA LYS A 78 2.45 17.83 10.90
C LYS A 78 1.98 16.63 11.72
N VAL A 79 0.68 16.31 11.69
CA VAL A 79 0.12 15.15 12.38
C VAL A 79 0.63 13.86 11.75
N ILE A 80 0.57 13.73 10.43
CA ILE A 80 1.08 12.54 9.72
C ILE A 80 2.57 12.31 10.06
N TYR A 81 3.39 13.37 10.04
CA TYR A 81 4.80 13.27 10.39
C TYR A 81 5.02 12.78 11.81
N LYS A 82 4.28 13.35 12.80
CA LYS A 82 4.34 12.90 14.20
C LYS A 82 4.04 11.39 14.32
N VAL A 83 2.98 10.92 13.65
CA VAL A 83 2.61 9.51 13.67
C VAL A 83 3.70 8.63 13.06
N ILE A 84 4.23 9.00 11.89
CA ILE A 84 5.33 8.25 11.25
C ILE A 84 6.55 8.19 12.18
N LYS A 85 6.89 9.28 12.89
CA LYS A 85 7.99 9.28 13.84
C LYS A 85 7.75 8.41 15.08
N ILE A 86 6.50 8.33 15.56
CA ILE A 86 6.14 7.40 16.64
C ILE A 86 6.36 5.96 16.18
N LEU A 87 5.84 5.61 14.99
CA LEU A 87 5.97 4.27 14.42
C LEU A 87 7.45 3.88 14.24
N GLU A 88 8.25 4.73 13.59
CA GLU A 88 9.68 4.48 13.35
C GLU A 88 10.47 4.30 14.66
N ARG A 89 10.22 5.16 15.66
CA ARG A 89 10.89 5.07 16.96
C ARG A 89 10.58 3.77 17.70
N ASN A 90 9.37 3.26 17.55
CA ASN A 90 8.91 2.05 18.19
C ASN A 90 9.20 0.78 17.36
N GLY A 91 9.84 0.91 16.18
CA GLY A 91 10.22 -0.19 15.32
C GLY A 91 9.11 -0.70 14.40
N ASP A 92 8.00 0.03 14.29
CA ASP A 92 6.94 -0.27 13.34
C ASP A 92 7.23 0.36 11.97
N SER A 93 6.75 -0.27 10.90
CA SER A 93 6.83 0.25 9.55
C SER A 93 5.51 0.90 9.14
N PHE A 94 5.58 1.93 8.28
CA PHE A 94 4.40 2.53 7.66
C PHE A 94 4.24 2.04 6.21
N ILE A 95 3.02 2.13 5.70
CA ILE A 95 2.68 1.74 4.34
C ILE A 95 3.14 2.84 3.37
N ASN A 96 4.01 2.48 2.43
CA ASN A 96 4.47 3.39 1.38
C ASN A 96 3.89 2.97 0.03
N GLU A 97 2.82 3.63 -0.41
CA GLU A 97 2.13 3.35 -1.68
C GLU A 97 2.56 4.26 -2.83
N ILE A 98 3.37 5.29 -2.55
CA ILE A 98 3.83 6.17 -3.62
C ILE A 98 4.97 5.49 -4.39
N PRO A 99 4.88 5.36 -5.73
CA PRO A 99 5.90 4.68 -6.52
C PRO A 99 7.12 5.58 -6.81
N ILE A 100 7.62 6.25 -5.78
CA ILE A 100 8.82 7.07 -5.79
C ILE A 100 9.65 6.69 -4.58
N GLU A 101 10.93 6.48 -4.77
CA GLU A 101 11.89 6.31 -3.70
C GLU A 101 12.99 7.37 -3.74
N TYR A 102 13.58 7.65 -2.58
CA TYR A 102 14.74 8.51 -2.44
C TYR A 102 15.97 7.66 -2.19
N THR A 103 16.88 7.65 -3.17
CA THR A 103 18.06 6.79 -3.17
C THR A 103 19.15 7.29 -2.20
N GLY A 104 20.07 6.39 -1.83
CA GLY A 104 21.23 6.74 -1.01
C GLY A 104 22.13 7.81 -1.64
N SER A 105 22.12 7.93 -2.98
CA SER A 105 22.84 8.97 -3.74
C SER A 105 22.14 10.35 -3.72
N GLY A 106 21.01 10.48 -3.05
CA GLY A 106 20.28 11.76 -2.93
C GLY A 106 19.40 12.10 -4.14
N LYS A 107 19.10 11.14 -5.00
CA LYS A 107 18.25 11.27 -6.18
C LYS A 107 16.91 10.59 -5.96
N PHE A 108 15.89 11.01 -6.72
CA PHE A 108 14.60 10.32 -6.77
C PHE A 108 14.56 9.38 -7.98
N ARG A 109 13.96 8.20 -7.78
CA ARG A 109 13.64 7.28 -8.87
C ARG A 109 12.22 6.74 -8.74
N PHE A 110 11.63 6.31 -9.85
CA PHE A 110 10.38 5.57 -9.83
C PHE A 110 10.66 4.10 -9.49
N THR A 111 9.80 3.50 -8.67
CA THR A 111 9.82 2.07 -8.35
C THR A 111 8.96 1.24 -9.29
N GLU A 112 8.11 1.90 -10.10
CA GLU A 112 7.22 1.27 -11.07
C GLU A 112 7.56 1.73 -12.49
N THR A 113 7.21 0.89 -13.48
CA THR A 113 7.44 1.15 -14.91
C THR A 113 6.19 0.91 -15.75
N GLY A 114 6.24 1.20 -17.04
CA GLY A 114 5.19 0.86 -18.00
C GLY A 114 3.82 1.47 -17.67
N SER A 115 2.78 0.65 -17.75
CA SER A 115 1.38 1.09 -17.56
C SER A 115 1.08 1.56 -16.14
N LYS A 116 1.69 0.97 -15.12
CA LYS A 116 1.53 1.36 -13.73
C LYS A 116 2.09 2.77 -13.47
N LEU A 117 3.30 3.05 -13.94
CA LEU A 117 3.88 4.39 -13.85
C LEU A 117 3.06 5.42 -14.60
N LYS A 118 2.55 5.08 -15.80
CA LYS A 118 1.69 5.96 -16.58
C LYS A 118 0.38 6.26 -15.84
N LYS A 119 -0.23 5.24 -15.20
CA LYS A 119 -1.42 5.43 -14.36
C LYS A 119 -1.14 6.36 -13.19
N PHE A 120 -0.05 6.12 -12.45
CA PHE A 120 0.36 6.98 -11.34
C PHE A 120 0.50 8.44 -11.75
N LYS A 121 1.21 8.73 -12.85
CA LYS A 121 1.37 10.10 -13.36
C LYS A 121 0.03 10.72 -13.77
N ARG A 122 -0.86 9.93 -14.38
CA ARG A 122 -2.22 10.41 -14.72
C ARG A 122 -3.03 10.77 -13.47
N ASP A 123 -2.95 9.96 -12.42
CA ASP A 123 -3.65 10.22 -11.15
C ASP A 123 -3.10 11.48 -10.48
N VAL A 124 -1.77 11.63 -10.42
CA VAL A 124 -1.10 12.79 -9.82
C VAL A 124 -1.45 14.10 -10.54
N PHE A 125 -1.40 14.10 -11.87
CA PHE A 125 -1.62 15.31 -12.67
C PHE A 125 -3.09 15.52 -13.08
N GLY A 126 -4.00 14.63 -12.70
CA GLY A 126 -5.41 14.71 -13.05
C GLY A 126 -5.67 14.56 -14.55
N ILE A 127 -4.84 13.77 -15.25
CA ILE A 127 -4.94 13.62 -16.71
C ILE A 127 -6.12 12.71 -17.06
N GLY A 128 -7.18 13.30 -17.58
CA GLY A 128 -8.37 12.60 -18.07
C GLY A 128 -8.15 11.79 -19.36
N ASN A 129 -9.22 11.10 -19.80
CA ASN A 129 -9.22 10.29 -21.03
C ASN A 129 -9.62 11.10 -22.29
N SER A 130 -9.84 12.41 -22.17
CA SER A 130 -10.24 13.24 -23.33
C SER A 130 -9.22 13.12 -24.47
N THR A 131 -9.74 12.92 -25.68
CA THR A 131 -8.96 12.87 -26.93
C THR A 131 -8.99 14.21 -27.65
N ASP A 132 -9.99 15.05 -27.38
CA ASP A 132 -10.15 16.36 -27.97
C ASP A 132 -9.47 17.41 -27.09
N LEU A 133 -8.16 17.57 -27.32
CA LEU A 133 -7.30 18.50 -26.60
C LEU A 133 -6.71 19.53 -27.56
N SER A 134 -6.65 20.77 -27.13
CA SER A 134 -5.90 21.83 -27.81
C SER A 134 -4.41 21.50 -27.90
N LYS A 135 -3.65 22.20 -28.74
CA LYS A 135 -2.21 22.00 -28.89
C LYS A 135 -1.46 22.21 -27.57
N SER A 136 -1.80 23.26 -26.83
CA SER A 136 -1.18 23.57 -25.52
C SER A 136 -1.49 22.51 -24.46
N GLU A 137 -2.70 21.94 -24.44
CA GLU A 137 -3.07 20.86 -23.53
C GLU A 137 -2.34 19.56 -23.85
N LYS A 138 -2.15 19.25 -25.14
CA LYS A 138 -1.32 18.10 -25.55
C LYS A 138 0.13 18.25 -25.11
N GLU A 139 0.74 19.41 -25.36
CA GLU A 139 2.12 19.70 -24.94
C GLU A 139 2.29 19.63 -23.41
N LEU A 140 1.33 20.14 -22.63
CA LEU A 140 1.32 20.02 -21.17
C LEU A 140 1.20 18.57 -20.71
N ARG A 141 0.27 17.82 -21.31
CA ARG A 141 0.06 16.39 -21.04
C ARG A 141 1.33 15.57 -21.32
N ASP A 142 1.99 15.82 -22.43
CA ASP A 142 3.24 15.14 -22.77
C ASP A 142 4.35 15.47 -21.77
N LYS A 143 4.49 16.74 -21.36
CA LYS A 143 5.41 17.16 -20.33
C LYS A 143 5.13 16.47 -18.98
N GLN A 144 3.86 16.34 -18.58
CA GLN A 144 3.44 15.67 -17.37
C GLN A 144 3.71 14.15 -17.40
N LEU A 145 3.43 13.49 -18.51
CA LEU A 145 3.69 12.06 -18.69
C LEU A 145 5.18 11.73 -18.75
N ASN A 146 6.01 12.65 -19.26
CA ASN A 146 7.46 12.52 -19.32
C ASN A 146 8.20 13.06 -18.09
N ALA A 147 7.47 13.57 -17.07
CA ALA A 147 8.08 14.10 -15.86
C ALA A 147 8.95 13.07 -15.14
N THR A 148 10.12 13.51 -14.67
CA THR A 148 11.03 12.71 -13.84
C THR A 148 10.48 12.50 -12.44
N ALA A 149 11.04 11.55 -11.69
CA ALA A 149 10.63 11.30 -10.30
C ALA A 149 10.81 12.54 -9.41
N GLU A 150 11.89 13.30 -9.61
CA GLU A 150 12.13 14.56 -8.89
C GLU A 150 11.11 15.65 -9.25
N GLN A 151 10.75 15.77 -10.52
CA GLN A 151 9.71 16.72 -10.96
C GLN A 151 8.34 16.36 -10.39
N VAL A 152 7.98 15.07 -10.33
CA VAL A 152 6.73 14.62 -9.70
C VAL A 152 6.76 14.87 -8.19
N PHE A 153 7.88 14.59 -7.52
CA PHE A 153 8.06 14.89 -6.10
C PHE A 153 7.86 16.39 -5.80
N GLU A 154 8.51 17.27 -6.55
CA GLU A 154 8.37 18.74 -6.35
C GLU A 154 6.95 19.22 -6.68
N TYR A 155 6.30 18.64 -7.67
CA TYR A 155 4.89 18.94 -7.95
C TYR A 155 3.97 18.55 -6.80
N LEU A 156 4.13 17.34 -6.25
CA LEU A 156 3.36 16.89 -5.09
C LEU A 156 3.66 17.71 -3.85
N ARG A 157 4.90 18.16 -3.68
CA ARG A 157 5.33 18.96 -2.54
C ARG A 157 4.74 20.37 -2.56
N ASN A 158 4.84 21.09 -3.68
CA ASN A 158 4.56 22.52 -3.76
C ASN A 158 3.78 22.98 -5.01
N GLY A 159 3.36 22.06 -5.89
CA GLY A 159 2.56 22.36 -7.09
C GLY A 159 3.36 22.89 -8.29
N THR A 160 4.69 22.81 -8.28
CA THR A 160 5.53 23.36 -9.36
C THR A 160 5.85 22.36 -10.46
N LEU A 161 4.96 22.23 -11.45
CA LEU A 161 5.30 21.61 -12.74
C LEU A 161 4.76 22.50 -13.87
N GLY A 162 5.56 23.48 -14.29
CA GLY A 162 5.13 24.45 -15.30
C GLY A 162 4.14 25.48 -14.77
N SER A 163 3.79 26.45 -15.61
CA SER A 163 2.95 27.60 -15.28
C SER A 163 1.44 27.32 -15.10
N ALA A 164 1.01 26.07 -15.24
CA ALA A 164 -0.40 25.69 -15.19
C ALA A 164 -0.82 25.05 -13.84
N GLY A 165 0.06 24.94 -12.87
CA GLY A 165 -0.27 24.40 -11.56
C GLY A 165 -0.87 25.45 -10.64
N THR A 166 -2.17 25.53 -10.55
CA THR A 166 -2.89 26.50 -9.71
C THR A 166 -3.01 26.08 -8.24
N GLY A 167 -2.22 25.13 -7.74
CA GLY A 167 -2.34 24.71 -6.35
C GLY A 167 -1.19 23.88 -5.85
N LYS A 168 -0.76 24.20 -4.66
CA LYS A 168 0.14 23.37 -3.86
C LYS A 168 -0.58 22.07 -3.54
N MET A 169 -0.20 20.95 -4.16
CA MET A 169 -0.96 19.72 -4.04
C MET A 169 -1.03 19.23 -2.59
N PHE A 170 0.13 19.08 -1.91
CA PHE A 170 0.14 18.67 -0.51
C PHE A 170 0.73 19.75 0.41
N ASP A 171 1.30 20.80 -0.12
CA ASP A 171 1.87 21.94 0.63
C ASP A 171 2.80 21.50 1.78
N ILE A 172 3.77 20.64 1.44
CA ILE A 172 4.70 20.09 2.41
C ILE A 172 5.86 21.08 2.60
N ASP A 173 6.01 21.56 3.84
CA ASP A 173 7.01 22.55 4.21
C ASP A 173 8.44 22.13 3.83
N LYS A 174 9.26 23.12 3.42
CA LYS A 174 10.65 22.89 3.00
C LYS A 174 11.58 22.52 4.17
N SER A 175 11.16 22.74 5.41
CA SER A 175 11.89 22.31 6.61
C SER A 175 11.99 20.81 6.77
N TYR A 176 11.04 20.06 6.20
CA TYR A 176 11.14 18.59 6.15
C TYR A 176 12.23 18.16 5.17
N SER A 177 13.06 17.19 5.60
CA SER A 177 14.02 16.55 4.69
C SER A 177 13.29 15.94 3.49
N LYS A 178 13.98 15.76 2.35
CA LYS A 178 13.40 15.09 1.17
C LYS A 178 12.84 13.72 1.51
N LYS A 179 13.53 12.96 2.38
CA LYS A 179 13.10 11.65 2.85
C LYS A 179 11.83 11.71 3.70
N ASP A 180 11.77 12.64 4.65
CA ASP A 180 10.58 12.79 5.50
C ASP A 180 9.38 13.35 4.72
N ALA A 181 9.64 14.29 3.80
CA ALA A 181 8.61 14.82 2.90
C ALA A 181 7.98 13.70 2.04
N LEU A 182 8.80 12.77 1.52
CA LEU A 182 8.31 11.62 0.75
C LEU A 182 7.42 10.69 1.58
N LYS A 183 7.75 10.47 2.86
CA LYS A 183 6.91 9.67 3.78
C LYS A 183 5.55 10.33 4.02
N ILE A 184 5.53 11.64 4.29
CA ILE A 184 4.28 12.41 4.43
C ILE A 184 3.47 12.33 3.15
N MET A 185 4.15 12.49 2.02
CA MET A 185 3.56 12.46 0.67
C MET A 185 2.88 11.12 0.37
N SER A 186 3.44 10.00 0.82
CA SER A 186 2.82 8.68 0.65
C SER A 186 1.45 8.61 1.30
N VAL A 187 1.31 9.00 2.56
CA VAL A 187 0.02 9.01 3.26
C VAL A 187 -0.96 10.00 2.61
N ARG A 188 -0.47 11.18 2.21
CA ARG A 188 -1.28 12.19 1.53
C ARG A 188 -1.77 11.72 0.16
N TYR A 189 -0.95 10.95 -0.56
CA TYR A 189 -1.30 10.38 -1.85
C TYR A 189 -2.38 9.31 -1.71
N SER A 190 -2.28 8.39 -0.75
CA SER A 190 -3.33 7.41 -0.47
C SER A 190 -4.65 8.10 -0.08
N ALA A 191 -4.60 9.16 0.72
CA ALA A 191 -5.77 9.97 1.05
C ALA A 191 -6.33 10.73 -0.18
N PHE A 192 -5.49 11.16 -1.10
CA PHE A 192 -5.91 11.79 -2.34
C PHE A 192 -6.61 10.82 -3.29
N LEU A 193 -6.17 9.57 -3.38
CA LEU A 193 -6.85 8.54 -4.16
C LEU A 193 -8.26 8.26 -3.63
N SER A 194 -8.46 8.35 -2.32
CA SER A 194 -9.75 8.15 -1.64
C SER A 194 -10.59 9.43 -1.51
N ARG A 195 -10.25 10.53 -2.18
CA ARG A 195 -10.87 11.85 -2.01
C ARG A 195 -12.39 11.92 -2.27
N TYR A 196 -12.90 11.02 -3.08
CA TYR A 196 -14.35 10.93 -3.37
C TYR A 196 -15.12 10.16 -2.29
N SER A 197 -14.41 9.49 -1.40
CA SER A 197 -14.95 8.71 -0.28
C SER A 197 -14.37 9.22 1.03
N GLN A 198 -14.62 10.49 1.36
CA GLN A 198 -14.02 11.19 2.52
C GLN A 198 -14.28 10.53 3.89
N TYR A 199 -15.30 9.67 3.97
CA TYR A 199 -15.61 8.85 5.15
C TYR A 199 -14.69 7.61 5.26
N MET A 200 -13.96 7.27 4.21
CA MET A 200 -13.01 6.14 4.22
C MET A 200 -11.73 6.56 4.93
N LYS A 201 -11.31 5.72 5.87
CA LYS A 201 -10.03 5.87 6.55
C LYS A 201 -8.91 5.33 5.64
N VAL A 202 -7.77 5.98 5.66
CA VAL A 202 -6.56 5.54 4.97
C VAL A 202 -5.63 4.88 5.98
N THR A 203 -5.25 3.64 5.75
CA THR A 203 -4.34 2.92 6.64
C THR A 203 -2.91 3.43 6.47
N ILE A 204 -2.31 3.94 7.55
CA ILE A 204 -0.90 4.39 7.60
C ILE A 204 0.03 3.21 7.90
N ALA A 205 -0.35 2.34 8.84
CA ALA A 205 0.45 1.20 9.26
C ALA A 205 -0.43 0.01 9.66
N ASN A 206 0.07 -1.18 9.35
CA ASN A 206 -0.52 -2.44 9.80
C ASN A 206 0.38 -3.09 10.85
N GLU A 207 -0.18 -4.01 11.65
CA GLU A 207 0.54 -4.82 12.65
C GLU A 207 1.38 -4.00 13.65
N ILE A 208 0.85 -2.87 14.09
CA ILE A 208 1.57 -2.02 15.04
C ILE A 208 1.69 -2.69 16.41
N ASN A 209 2.82 -2.44 17.07
CA ASN A 209 3.10 -2.98 18.39
C ASN A 209 2.39 -2.20 19.51
N ASN A 210 2.35 -2.80 20.71
CA ASN A 210 1.66 -2.22 21.86
C ASN A 210 2.24 -0.86 22.31
N ARG A 211 3.54 -0.59 22.05
CA ARG A 211 4.15 0.70 22.41
C ARG A 211 3.61 1.81 21.53
N SER A 212 3.52 1.58 20.21
CA SER A 212 2.91 2.54 19.28
C SER A 212 1.44 2.77 19.59
N ILE A 213 0.68 1.70 19.93
CA ILE A 213 -0.73 1.81 20.34
C ILE A 213 -0.86 2.72 21.56
N ALA A 214 -0.07 2.45 22.62
CA ALA A 214 -0.14 3.23 23.85
C ALA A 214 0.20 4.69 23.61
N GLU A 215 1.29 4.97 22.89
CA GLU A 215 1.75 6.32 22.63
C GLU A 215 0.79 7.13 21.75
N ILE A 216 0.22 6.52 20.69
CA ILE A 216 -0.77 7.20 19.84
C ILE A 216 -2.05 7.49 20.62
N LYS A 217 -2.52 6.56 21.47
CA LYS A 217 -3.69 6.77 22.31
C LYS A 217 -3.48 7.85 23.37
N GLU A 218 -2.34 7.86 24.03
CA GLU A 218 -1.96 8.89 25.00
C GLU A 218 -1.97 10.29 24.38
N ARG A 219 -1.47 10.40 23.14
CA ARG A 219 -1.40 11.66 22.39
C ARG A 219 -2.59 11.92 21.48
N SER A 220 -3.71 11.23 21.65
CA SER A 220 -4.88 11.35 20.76
C SER A 220 -5.38 12.78 20.60
N SER A 221 -5.31 13.61 21.65
CA SER A 221 -5.66 15.03 21.59
C SER A 221 -4.75 15.88 20.69
N GLU A 222 -3.49 15.45 20.46
CA GLU A 222 -2.53 16.09 19.57
C GLU A 222 -2.55 15.52 18.13
N LEU A 223 -3.25 14.43 17.93
CA LEU A 223 -3.29 13.66 16.69
C LEU A 223 -4.71 13.56 16.11
N PRO A 224 -5.35 14.70 15.80
CA PRO A 224 -6.68 14.68 15.20
C PRO A 224 -6.66 13.90 13.87
N GLY A 225 -7.77 13.23 13.56
CA GLY A 225 -7.88 12.43 12.33
C GLY A 225 -7.08 11.13 12.34
N ILE A 226 -6.41 10.78 13.45
CA ILE A 226 -5.73 9.50 13.64
C ILE A 226 -6.58 8.60 14.52
N ASP A 227 -6.75 7.36 14.04
CA ASP A 227 -7.50 6.34 14.76
C ASP A 227 -6.80 4.99 14.71
N ILE A 228 -7.03 4.17 15.73
CA ILE A 228 -6.52 2.81 15.82
C ILE A 228 -7.68 1.84 15.70
N ASP A 229 -7.67 1.07 14.61
CA ASP A 229 -8.64 0.01 14.37
C ASP A 229 -8.00 -1.37 14.43
N THR A 230 -8.83 -2.40 14.45
CA THR A 230 -8.41 -3.78 14.24
C THR A 230 -8.75 -4.21 12.82
N LYS A 231 -7.79 -4.87 12.16
CA LYS A 231 -7.97 -5.46 10.83
C LYS A 231 -7.58 -6.93 10.87
N SER A 232 -8.29 -7.75 10.11
CA SER A 232 -7.91 -9.14 9.89
C SER A 232 -6.93 -9.21 8.72
N ILE A 233 -5.78 -9.82 8.94
CA ILE A 233 -4.80 -10.12 7.89
C ILE A 233 -4.66 -11.62 7.71
N ARG A 234 -4.36 -12.05 6.48
CA ARG A 234 -4.12 -13.46 6.16
C ARG A 234 -2.67 -13.81 6.43
N VAL A 235 -2.44 -14.83 7.27
CA VAL A 235 -1.11 -15.32 7.64
C VAL A 235 -0.92 -16.72 7.06
N TYR A 236 0.25 -16.98 6.53
CA TYR A 236 0.64 -18.26 5.94
C TYR A 236 1.81 -18.85 6.69
N ASN A 237 1.60 -20.02 7.27
CA ASN A 237 2.67 -20.79 7.89
C ASN A 237 3.39 -21.61 6.82
N LYS A 238 4.71 -21.83 7.00
CA LYS A 238 5.56 -22.61 6.09
C LYS A 238 5.46 -22.12 4.63
N SER A 239 5.35 -20.80 4.42
CA SER A 239 5.11 -20.18 3.12
C SER A 239 6.15 -20.58 2.07
N GLU A 240 7.42 -20.76 2.43
CA GLU A 240 8.50 -21.15 1.52
C GLU A 240 8.25 -22.52 0.86
N ALA A 241 7.83 -23.50 1.65
CA ALA A 241 7.56 -24.84 1.15
C ALA A 241 6.15 -25.04 0.56
N MET A 242 5.18 -24.18 0.97
CA MET A 242 3.76 -24.39 0.66
C MET A 242 3.15 -23.35 -0.29
N SER A 243 3.87 -22.27 -0.62
CA SER A 243 3.31 -21.14 -1.43
C SER A 243 2.71 -21.55 -2.75
N HIS A 244 3.32 -22.50 -3.45
CA HIS A 244 2.85 -22.99 -4.76
C HIS A 244 1.56 -23.83 -4.66
N VAL A 245 1.25 -24.40 -3.48
CA VAL A 245 0.03 -25.15 -3.20
C VAL A 245 -1.05 -24.23 -2.67
N ILE A 246 -0.76 -23.51 -1.59
CA ILE A 246 -1.73 -22.67 -0.89
C ILE A 246 -2.09 -21.45 -1.74
N GLY A 247 -1.11 -20.85 -2.40
CA GLY A 247 -1.26 -19.58 -3.11
C GLY A 247 -1.25 -18.39 -2.15
N TYR A 248 -1.94 -17.33 -2.55
CA TYR A 248 -2.02 -16.09 -1.79
C TYR A 248 -3.32 -15.35 -2.06
N THR A 249 -3.64 -14.39 -1.20
CA THR A 249 -4.81 -13.51 -1.33
C THR A 249 -4.37 -12.11 -1.77
N GLY A 250 -5.27 -11.39 -2.43
CA GLY A 250 -5.05 -10.00 -2.85
C GLY A 250 -6.38 -9.32 -3.17
N THR A 251 -6.36 -8.00 -3.37
CA THR A 251 -7.57 -7.23 -3.69
C THR A 251 -8.19 -7.73 -5.00
N VAL A 252 -9.50 -7.87 -5.02
CA VAL A 252 -10.28 -8.28 -6.21
C VAL A 252 -10.04 -7.29 -7.35
N ASN A 253 -9.89 -7.80 -8.57
CA ASN A 253 -9.84 -6.98 -9.78
C ASN A 253 -11.23 -6.92 -10.46
N THR A 254 -11.38 -6.09 -11.49
CA THR A 254 -12.66 -5.88 -12.18
C THR A 254 -13.22 -7.18 -12.79
N ASP A 255 -12.38 -7.96 -13.44
CA ASP A 255 -12.81 -9.20 -14.11
C ASP A 255 -13.23 -10.29 -13.10
N GLU A 256 -12.50 -10.38 -12.00
CA GLU A 256 -12.84 -11.25 -10.88
C GLU A 256 -14.15 -10.82 -10.21
N LEU A 257 -14.32 -9.50 -10.02
CA LEU A 257 -15.53 -8.94 -9.42
C LEU A 257 -16.77 -9.25 -10.25
N GLU A 258 -16.69 -9.10 -11.58
CA GLU A 258 -17.77 -9.48 -12.49
C GLU A 258 -18.05 -10.98 -12.43
N THR A 259 -17.00 -11.81 -12.36
CA THR A 259 -17.13 -13.26 -12.29
C THR A 259 -17.81 -13.73 -11.00
N TYR A 260 -17.35 -13.22 -9.85
CA TYR A 260 -17.87 -13.62 -8.53
C TYR A 260 -19.27 -13.07 -8.25
N ASN A 261 -19.62 -11.92 -8.82
CA ASN A 261 -20.93 -11.29 -8.64
C ASN A 261 -21.95 -11.64 -9.72
N LYS A 262 -21.58 -12.51 -10.67
CA LYS A 262 -22.51 -12.91 -11.74
C LYS A 262 -23.78 -13.54 -11.17
N GLY A 263 -24.92 -12.89 -11.43
CA GLY A 263 -26.23 -13.34 -10.95
C GLY A 263 -26.57 -12.97 -9.49
N LYS A 264 -25.69 -12.23 -8.80
CA LYS A 264 -25.90 -11.74 -7.43
C LYS A 264 -26.35 -10.29 -7.43
N LYS A 265 -27.07 -9.91 -6.38
CA LYS A 265 -27.46 -8.52 -6.10
C LYS A 265 -26.52 -7.93 -5.05
N GLU A 266 -26.36 -6.62 -5.06
CA GLU A 266 -25.50 -5.93 -4.10
C GLU A 266 -25.90 -6.14 -2.62
N GLU A 267 -27.17 -6.48 -2.37
CA GLU A 267 -27.69 -6.79 -1.02
C GLU A 267 -27.37 -8.21 -0.56
N ASP A 268 -26.93 -9.10 -1.45
CA ASP A 268 -26.61 -10.48 -1.11
C ASP A 268 -25.39 -10.54 -0.19
N LYS A 269 -25.41 -11.43 0.78
CA LYS A 269 -24.33 -11.55 1.78
C LYS A 269 -23.02 -12.04 1.18
N ASP A 270 -23.07 -12.77 0.10
CA ASP A 270 -21.93 -13.31 -0.64
C ASP A 270 -21.54 -12.45 -1.86
N TYR A 271 -22.06 -11.20 -1.93
CA TYR A 271 -21.68 -10.24 -2.96
C TYR A 271 -20.33 -9.60 -2.61
N TYR A 272 -19.40 -9.62 -3.53
CA TYR A 272 -18.05 -9.08 -3.38
C TYR A 272 -18.02 -7.58 -3.62
N SER A 273 -17.42 -6.84 -2.70
CA SER A 273 -17.11 -5.41 -2.84
C SER A 273 -15.77 -5.21 -3.57
N SER A 274 -15.57 -4.05 -4.18
CA SER A 274 -14.36 -3.75 -4.94
C SER A 274 -13.07 -3.65 -4.12
N ASP A 275 -13.18 -3.52 -2.80
CA ASP A 275 -12.10 -3.45 -1.83
C ASP A 275 -11.83 -4.78 -1.12
N GLU A 276 -12.57 -5.83 -1.49
CA GLU A 276 -12.48 -7.13 -0.85
C GLU A 276 -11.23 -7.91 -1.27
N THR A 277 -10.78 -8.78 -0.37
CA THR A 277 -9.62 -9.65 -0.59
C THR A 277 -10.07 -11.05 -1.00
N VAL A 278 -9.58 -11.51 -2.16
CA VAL A 278 -9.90 -12.82 -2.75
C VAL A 278 -8.64 -13.65 -2.97
N GLY A 279 -8.78 -14.95 -3.14
CA GLY A 279 -7.68 -15.84 -3.52
C GLY A 279 -7.21 -15.58 -4.95
N LYS A 280 -5.89 -15.42 -5.13
CA LYS A 280 -5.25 -15.11 -6.43
C LYS A 280 -4.65 -16.34 -7.09
N ALA A 281 -4.22 -17.31 -6.31
CA ALA A 281 -3.58 -18.54 -6.79
C ALA A 281 -3.84 -19.70 -5.85
N GLY A 282 -3.51 -20.92 -6.29
CA GLY A 282 -3.53 -22.15 -5.50
C GLY A 282 -4.88 -22.48 -4.87
N VAL A 283 -4.82 -23.10 -3.70
CA VAL A 283 -6.00 -23.49 -2.90
C VAL A 283 -6.85 -22.26 -2.54
N GLU A 284 -6.23 -21.14 -2.22
CA GLU A 284 -6.94 -19.89 -1.91
C GLU A 284 -7.88 -19.48 -3.05
N LYS A 285 -7.45 -19.58 -4.31
CA LYS A 285 -8.28 -19.24 -5.47
C LYS A 285 -9.29 -20.34 -5.79
N GLN A 286 -8.84 -21.60 -5.81
CA GLN A 286 -9.68 -22.72 -6.23
C GLN A 286 -10.89 -22.92 -5.31
N PHE A 287 -10.70 -22.63 -4.03
CA PHE A 287 -11.73 -22.81 -3.00
C PHE A 287 -12.27 -21.46 -2.47
N GLU A 288 -12.18 -20.40 -3.28
CA GLU A 288 -12.66 -19.07 -2.90
C GLU A 288 -14.08 -19.10 -2.34
N ASN A 289 -15.01 -19.77 -3.04
CA ASN A 289 -16.43 -19.85 -2.64
C ASN A 289 -16.66 -20.57 -1.29
N TYR A 290 -15.72 -21.43 -0.85
CA TYR A 290 -15.81 -22.10 0.44
C TYR A 290 -15.12 -21.31 1.55
N LEU A 291 -13.98 -20.69 1.22
CA LEU A 291 -13.17 -19.94 2.17
C LEU A 291 -13.75 -18.57 2.46
N HIS A 292 -14.45 -17.95 1.50
CA HIS A 292 -15.03 -16.63 1.67
C HIS A 292 -16.11 -16.64 2.73
N GLY A 293 -16.07 -15.67 3.66
CA GLY A 293 -17.08 -15.50 4.69
C GLY A 293 -18.18 -14.54 4.25
N ASP A 294 -19.39 -14.75 4.71
CA ASP A 294 -20.51 -13.86 4.42
C ASP A 294 -20.24 -12.44 4.87
N SER A 295 -20.48 -11.48 4.01
CA SER A 295 -20.33 -10.06 4.31
C SER A 295 -21.42 -9.59 5.30
N GLY A 296 -21.02 -8.78 6.26
CA GLY A 296 -21.93 -8.02 7.12
C GLY A 296 -22.18 -6.62 6.57
N SER A 297 -22.93 -5.82 7.29
CA SER A 297 -23.14 -4.42 6.97
C SER A 297 -23.34 -3.55 8.19
N LYS A 298 -22.92 -2.27 8.10
CA LYS A 298 -23.20 -1.25 9.08
C LYS A 298 -23.87 -0.07 8.39
N THR A 299 -25.04 0.33 8.88
CA THR A 299 -25.71 1.55 8.41
C THR A 299 -25.25 2.70 9.28
N LEU A 300 -24.44 3.56 8.71
CA LEU A 300 -23.85 4.74 9.33
C LEU A 300 -24.72 5.96 9.03
N VAL A 301 -24.95 6.80 10.02
CA VAL A 301 -25.51 8.14 9.85
C VAL A 301 -24.35 9.11 9.77
N VAL A 302 -24.18 9.75 8.61
CA VAL A 302 -23.13 10.73 8.39
C VAL A 302 -23.71 12.13 8.21
N ASN A 303 -22.98 13.15 8.66
CA ASN A 303 -23.35 14.53 8.42
C ASN A 303 -22.93 15.00 7.00
N ASN A 304 -23.22 16.26 6.67
CA ASN A 304 -22.89 16.89 5.39
C ASN A 304 -21.40 16.94 5.05
N VAL A 305 -20.51 16.74 6.03
CA VAL A 305 -19.04 16.68 5.89
C VAL A 305 -18.50 15.25 5.94
N GLY A 306 -19.38 14.24 5.96
CA GLY A 306 -18.98 12.83 5.94
C GLY A 306 -18.56 12.25 7.29
N LYS A 307 -18.73 12.99 8.40
CA LYS A 307 -18.44 12.46 9.75
C LYS A 307 -19.54 11.53 10.20
N ILE A 308 -19.16 10.36 10.72
CA ILE A 308 -20.10 9.39 11.33
C ILE A 308 -20.65 10.00 12.63
N ILE A 309 -21.98 10.14 12.69
CA ILE A 309 -22.71 10.64 13.87
C ILE A 309 -23.24 9.47 14.68
N ASP A 310 -23.75 8.44 14.00
CA ASP A 310 -24.41 7.30 14.64
C ASP A 310 -24.31 6.04 13.74
N THR A 311 -24.54 4.87 14.35
CA THR A 311 -24.65 3.58 13.67
C THR A 311 -26.01 2.95 14.00
N THR A 312 -26.93 3.01 13.05
CA THR A 312 -28.33 2.63 13.29
C THR A 312 -28.61 1.14 13.16
N LYS A 313 -27.84 0.43 12.29
CA LYS A 313 -28.03 -1.00 12.06
C LYS A 313 -26.68 -1.67 11.84
N THR A 314 -26.49 -2.82 12.48
CA THR A 314 -25.31 -3.68 12.26
C THR A 314 -25.77 -5.10 11.96
N VAL A 315 -25.38 -5.61 10.79
CA VAL A 315 -25.48 -7.02 10.43
C VAL A 315 -24.09 -7.63 10.57
N LYS A 316 -23.97 -8.64 11.43
CA LYS A 316 -22.67 -9.31 11.65
C LYS A 316 -22.24 -10.06 10.40
N SER A 317 -20.95 -10.01 10.10
CA SER A 317 -20.32 -10.84 9.07
C SER A 317 -20.19 -12.29 9.54
N GLY A 318 -20.21 -13.22 8.59
CA GLY A 318 -20.01 -14.65 8.83
C GLY A 318 -18.55 -15.08 8.65
N THR A 319 -18.26 -16.32 9.06
CA THR A 319 -16.96 -16.96 8.83
C THR A 319 -17.11 -18.00 7.72
N GLY A 320 -16.17 -18.01 6.77
CA GLY A 320 -16.10 -19.03 5.73
C GLY A 320 -15.74 -20.41 6.27
N ASN A 321 -15.90 -21.42 5.44
CA ASN A 321 -15.63 -22.79 5.81
C ASN A 321 -14.12 -23.08 5.84
N ASN A 322 -13.70 -23.93 6.76
CA ASN A 322 -12.33 -24.42 6.83
C ASN A 322 -12.09 -25.52 5.80
N ILE A 323 -10.85 -25.61 5.32
CA ILE A 323 -10.40 -26.63 4.37
C ILE A 323 -9.26 -27.42 4.99
N THR A 324 -9.33 -28.75 4.88
CA THR A 324 -8.23 -29.65 5.23
C THR A 324 -7.66 -30.26 3.96
N LEU A 325 -6.35 -30.10 3.77
CA LEU A 325 -5.62 -30.68 2.64
C LEU A 325 -5.17 -32.08 2.98
N SER A 326 -4.99 -32.91 1.95
CA SER A 326 -4.38 -34.24 2.08
C SER A 326 -2.86 -34.22 2.19
N ILE A 327 -2.24 -33.05 2.17
CA ILE A 327 -0.78 -32.88 2.21
C ILE A 327 -0.33 -32.82 3.66
N ASP A 328 0.78 -33.51 3.96
CA ASP A 328 1.54 -33.36 5.21
C ASP A 328 2.55 -32.24 5.07
N SER A 329 2.36 -31.18 5.85
CA SER A 329 3.16 -29.96 5.76
C SER A 329 4.60 -30.14 6.28
N GLU A 330 4.86 -31.08 7.19
CA GLU A 330 6.20 -31.38 7.67
C GLU A 330 7.00 -32.17 6.65
N LEU A 331 6.37 -33.14 6.03
CA LEU A 331 6.99 -33.89 4.92
C LEU A 331 7.31 -32.94 3.75
N GLN A 332 6.38 -32.06 3.41
CA GLN A 332 6.58 -31.07 2.35
C GLN A 332 7.79 -30.14 2.66
N GLU A 333 7.88 -29.63 3.87
CA GLU A 333 9.01 -28.79 4.31
C GLU A 333 10.34 -29.56 4.31
N TYR A 334 10.31 -30.82 4.75
CA TYR A 334 11.50 -31.67 4.72
C TYR A 334 11.99 -31.88 3.28
N VAL A 335 11.08 -32.22 2.35
CA VAL A 335 11.40 -32.41 0.93
C VAL A 335 11.92 -31.12 0.31
N TYR A 336 11.30 -29.97 0.62
CA TYR A 336 11.75 -28.65 0.18
C TYR A 336 13.20 -28.40 0.59
N ASN A 337 13.51 -28.53 1.87
CA ASN A 337 14.86 -28.33 2.42
C ASN A 337 15.89 -29.33 1.83
N LEU A 338 15.48 -30.57 1.58
CA LEU A 338 16.33 -31.56 0.94
C LEU A 338 16.66 -31.20 -0.50
N LEU A 339 15.66 -30.75 -1.28
CA LEU A 339 15.81 -30.31 -2.67
C LEU A 339 16.71 -29.06 -2.73
N GLU A 340 16.46 -28.07 -1.87
CA GLU A 340 17.27 -26.85 -1.80
C GLU A 340 18.75 -27.19 -1.55
N LYS A 341 19.02 -28.01 -0.53
CA LYS A 341 20.37 -28.46 -0.21
C LYS A 341 21.03 -29.21 -1.36
N LYS A 342 20.30 -30.10 -2.04
CA LYS A 342 20.81 -30.84 -3.19
C LYS A 342 21.08 -29.96 -4.39
N ILE A 343 20.17 -29.04 -4.72
CA ILE A 343 20.32 -28.09 -5.82
C ILE A 343 21.51 -27.15 -5.54
N ALA A 344 21.62 -26.62 -4.33
CA ALA A 344 22.75 -25.79 -3.92
C ALA A 344 24.08 -26.54 -4.06
N GLY A 345 24.14 -27.81 -3.64
CA GLY A 345 25.33 -28.65 -3.82
C GLY A 345 25.71 -28.88 -5.29
N ILE A 346 24.72 -29.13 -6.14
CA ILE A 346 24.94 -29.27 -7.60
C ILE A 346 25.45 -27.95 -8.20
N VAL A 347 24.81 -26.82 -7.89
CA VAL A 347 25.23 -25.50 -8.36
C VAL A 347 26.66 -25.20 -7.94
N LEU A 348 26.98 -25.40 -6.65
CA LEU A 348 28.35 -25.19 -6.13
C LEU A 348 29.39 -26.05 -6.87
N SER A 349 29.10 -27.34 -7.13
CA SER A 349 30.01 -28.22 -7.86
C SER A 349 30.22 -27.83 -9.32
N LYS A 350 29.30 -27.06 -9.90
CA LYS A 350 29.36 -26.59 -11.30
C LYS A 350 29.87 -25.16 -11.43
N LEU A 351 30.11 -24.43 -10.35
CA LEU A 351 30.66 -23.08 -10.40
C LEU A 351 32.11 -23.08 -10.90
N THR A 352 32.43 -22.15 -11.82
CA THR A 352 33.77 -21.95 -12.34
C THR A 352 34.15 -20.49 -12.41
N SER A 353 35.42 -20.17 -12.18
CA SER A 353 35.97 -18.83 -12.41
C SER A 353 36.26 -18.55 -13.89
N SER A 354 36.16 -19.56 -14.75
CA SER A 354 36.27 -19.39 -16.20
C SER A 354 35.12 -18.56 -16.78
N ASP A 355 35.38 -17.80 -17.81
CA ASP A 355 34.38 -17.02 -18.53
C ASP A 355 33.48 -17.87 -19.44
N SER A 356 33.86 -19.10 -19.73
CA SER A 356 33.14 -20.04 -20.57
C SER A 356 32.44 -21.12 -19.76
N ALA A 357 31.21 -21.45 -20.15
CA ALA A 357 30.46 -22.58 -19.60
C ALA A 357 30.96 -23.95 -20.06
N GLY A 358 31.93 -23.98 -21.00
CA GLY A 358 32.34 -25.19 -21.71
C GLY A 358 31.37 -25.57 -22.85
N ASN A 359 31.82 -26.47 -23.72
CA ASN A 359 31.00 -26.96 -24.85
C ASN A 359 30.45 -28.36 -24.62
N ASP A 360 30.77 -28.96 -23.49
CA ASP A 360 30.31 -30.29 -23.14
C ASP A 360 28.91 -30.23 -22.50
N ARG A 361 27.92 -30.80 -23.18
CA ARG A 361 26.52 -30.82 -22.71
C ARG A 361 26.32 -31.62 -21.43
N GLU A 362 27.17 -32.59 -21.14
CA GLU A 362 27.12 -33.41 -19.95
C GLU A 362 27.80 -32.74 -18.73
N ASN A 363 28.73 -31.82 -19.00
CA ASN A 363 29.53 -31.12 -18.00
C ASN A 363 29.44 -29.60 -18.10
N ILE A 364 28.24 -29.08 -18.25
CA ILE A 364 28.01 -27.62 -18.26
C ILE A 364 28.48 -27.02 -16.96
N MET A 365 29.42 -26.08 -17.04
CA MET A 365 29.88 -25.27 -15.92
C MET A 365 29.13 -23.93 -15.89
N ILE A 366 29.00 -23.38 -14.70
CA ILE A 366 28.31 -22.10 -14.46
C ILE A 366 29.38 -21.05 -14.14
N PRO A 367 29.70 -20.11 -15.09
CA PRO A 367 30.60 -19.01 -14.78
C PRO A 367 30.06 -18.18 -13.62
N ILE A 368 30.86 -17.97 -12.58
CA ILE A 368 30.47 -17.25 -11.36
C ILE A 368 29.94 -15.84 -11.68
N LYS A 369 30.46 -15.20 -12.73
CA LYS A 369 29.98 -13.90 -13.17
C LYS A 369 28.52 -13.92 -13.64
N LYS A 370 28.03 -15.04 -14.25
CA LYS A 370 26.62 -15.18 -14.63
C LYS A 370 25.70 -15.23 -13.41
N VAL A 371 26.17 -15.85 -12.32
CA VAL A 371 25.44 -15.88 -11.05
C VAL A 371 25.30 -14.47 -10.47
N TYR A 372 26.39 -13.69 -10.46
CA TYR A 372 26.33 -12.29 -10.01
C TYR A 372 25.40 -11.44 -10.89
N TYR A 373 25.49 -11.56 -12.22
CA TYR A 373 24.59 -10.83 -13.12
C TYR A 373 23.13 -11.23 -12.91
N SER A 374 22.85 -12.49 -12.65
CA SER A 374 21.50 -12.94 -12.33
C SER A 374 21.00 -12.33 -11.01
N PHE A 375 21.83 -12.27 -9.98
CA PHE A 375 21.48 -11.64 -8.70
C PHE A 375 21.23 -10.13 -8.84
N ILE A 376 22.02 -9.44 -9.66
CA ILE A 376 21.84 -8.01 -9.96
C ILE A 376 20.56 -7.81 -10.77
N GLY A 377 20.38 -8.57 -11.87
CA GLY A 377 19.20 -8.46 -12.73
C GLY A 377 17.88 -8.79 -12.03
N ASN A 378 17.90 -9.62 -11.00
CA ASN A 378 16.74 -9.95 -10.16
C ASN A 378 16.63 -9.09 -8.88
N SER A 379 17.43 -8.02 -8.76
CA SER A 379 17.45 -7.11 -7.60
C SER A 379 17.75 -7.80 -6.26
N VAL A 380 18.41 -8.96 -6.27
CA VAL A 380 18.85 -9.67 -5.07
C VAL A 380 20.10 -8.99 -4.47
N ILE A 381 20.96 -8.44 -5.33
CA ILE A 381 22.11 -7.63 -4.93
C ILE A 381 21.79 -6.16 -5.24
N ASP A 382 21.78 -5.34 -4.20
CA ASP A 382 21.65 -3.89 -4.32
C ASP A 382 23.01 -3.30 -4.69
N LEU A 383 23.09 -2.78 -5.93
CA LEU A 383 24.31 -2.15 -6.46
C LEU A 383 24.76 -0.94 -5.63
N GLU A 384 23.83 -0.20 -5.04
CA GLU A 384 24.18 0.98 -4.23
C GLU A 384 24.93 0.57 -2.96
N ASN A 385 24.58 -0.58 -2.36
CA ASN A 385 25.28 -1.12 -1.21
C ASN A 385 26.72 -1.53 -1.53
N LEU A 386 27.00 -1.95 -2.77
CA LEU A 386 28.37 -2.28 -3.20
C LEU A 386 29.32 -1.06 -3.28
N ASN A 387 28.75 0.16 -3.29
CA ASN A 387 29.54 1.41 -3.28
C ASN A 387 29.32 2.24 -2.00
N GLY A 388 28.56 1.73 -1.05
CA GLY A 388 28.26 2.40 0.22
C GLY A 388 29.48 2.55 1.14
N ASP A 389 29.33 3.31 2.23
CA ASP A 389 30.42 3.57 3.19
C ASP A 389 30.95 2.31 3.86
N LYS A 390 30.11 1.30 4.01
CA LYS A 390 30.46 0.01 4.62
C LYS A 390 30.98 -1.03 3.61
N ALA A 391 30.99 -0.69 2.32
CA ALA A 391 31.41 -1.60 1.27
C ALA A 391 32.93 -1.85 1.32
N THR A 392 33.31 -3.12 1.18
CA THR A 392 34.71 -3.55 1.12
C THR A 392 35.39 -3.03 -0.17
N SER A 393 36.71 -3.03 -0.19
CA SER A 393 37.48 -2.66 -1.37
C SER A 393 37.17 -3.53 -2.58
N TYR A 394 36.81 -4.80 -2.36
CA TYR A 394 36.42 -5.74 -3.41
C TYR A 394 35.03 -5.40 -3.97
N GLU A 395 34.05 -5.11 -3.12
CA GLU A 395 32.71 -4.69 -3.53
C GLU A 395 32.75 -3.40 -4.34
N LYS A 396 33.52 -2.40 -3.91
CA LYS A 396 33.74 -1.15 -4.66
C LYS A 396 34.41 -1.38 -6.02
N LYS A 397 35.31 -2.37 -6.13
CA LYS A 397 35.91 -2.78 -7.40
C LYS A 397 34.91 -3.46 -8.31
N MET A 398 34.03 -4.30 -7.77
CA MET A 398 32.93 -4.92 -8.50
C MET A 398 31.95 -3.86 -9.04
N TYR A 399 31.53 -2.93 -8.19
CA TYR A 399 30.66 -1.81 -8.59
C TYR A 399 31.21 -1.06 -9.80
N ARG A 400 32.48 -0.66 -9.77
CA ARG A 400 33.13 0.03 -10.89
C ARG A 400 33.16 -0.80 -12.19
N LYS A 401 33.39 -2.12 -12.08
CA LYS A 401 33.33 -3.01 -13.24
C LYS A 401 31.92 -3.10 -13.84
N ILE A 402 30.90 -3.15 -13.01
CA ILE A 402 29.50 -3.21 -13.46
C ILE A 402 29.12 -1.90 -14.16
N GLN A 403 29.45 -0.74 -13.57
CA GLN A 403 29.22 0.57 -14.19
C GLN A 403 29.89 0.70 -15.55
N THR A 404 31.14 0.24 -15.69
CA THR A 404 31.83 0.25 -16.97
C THR A 404 31.14 -0.63 -18.02
N LEU A 405 30.53 -1.74 -17.60
CA LEU A 405 29.78 -2.64 -18.52
C LEU A 405 28.42 -2.07 -18.90
N GLU A 406 27.75 -1.37 -17.98
CA GLU A 406 26.51 -0.66 -18.26
C GLU A 406 26.73 0.49 -19.24
N ASP A 407 27.77 1.28 -19.04
CA ASP A 407 28.16 2.36 -19.96
C ASP A 407 28.47 1.82 -21.37
N LEU A 408 29.19 0.69 -21.48
CA LEU A 408 29.45 0.03 -22.74
C LEU A 408 28.19 -0.54 -23.41
N SER A 409 27.25 -1.06 -22.62
CA SER A 409 25.95 -1.55 -23.11
C SER A 409 25.09 -0.44 -23.68
N LEU A 410 25.08 0.72 -23.04
CA LEU A 410 24.31 1.91 -23.48
C LEU A 410 24.90 2.49 -24.82
N ILE A 411 26.19 2.37 -25.06
CA ILE A 411 26.83 2.81 -26.30
C ILE A 411 26.44 1.90 -27.49
N HIS A 412 26.11 0.62 -27.23
CA HIS A 412 25.69 -0.32 -28.27
C HIS A 412 24.21 -0.29 -28.60
N ILE A 413 23.39 0.35 -27.77
CA ILE A 413 21.95 0.57 -28.00
C ILE A 413 21.71 1.88 -28.72
#